data_7b006543ec05ae4e752afdfd14e026c2
#
_entry.id   7b006543ec05ae4e752afdfd14e026c2
#
_cell.length_a   1.000
_cell.length_b   1.000
_cell.length_c   1.000
_cell.angle_alpha   90.00
_cell.angle_beta   90.00
_cell.angle_gamma   90.00
#
_symmetry.space_group_name_H-M   'P 1'
#
loop_
_entity.id
_entity.type
_entity.pdbx_description
1 polymer ?
#
loop_
_entity_poly.entity_id
_entity_poly.type
_entity_poly.pdbx_seq_one_letter_code
_entity_poly.pdbx_strand_id
1 'polypeptide(L)'
;MLHTDEGHPCTLEEDVTVGHRAVVHGAVCEAGSLVGMGAVMLSGSRLGRGAVLGAGALLAGGQSVPDGMLAVGVPARVVRAAGPPDNAARYVQQAVRYRREARRLPDPAGGQP
;
A
#
# COMPACT_ATOMS: atom_id res chain seq x y z
N MET A 1 3.29 0.57 -9.31
CA MET A 1 4.03 -0.65 -9.64
C MET A 1 4.06 -1.57 -8.44
N LEU A 2 3.78 -2.83 -8.67
CA LEU A 2 3.80 -3.85 -7.62
C LEU A 2 4.99 -4.76 -7.88
N HIS A 3 5.79 -4.99 -6.83
CA HIS A 3 7.09 -5.60 -7.02
C HIS A 3 7.44 -6.47 -5.82
N THR A 4 7.98 -7.65 -6.07
CA THR A 4 8.50 -8.49 -4.99
C THR A 4 10.00 -8.27 -4.86
N ASP A 5 10.53 -8.61 -3.70
CA ASP A 5 11.95 -8.52 -3.44
C ASP A 5 12.37 -9.81 -2.74
N GLU A 6 13.65 -10.14 -2.83
CA GLU A 6 14.16 -11.36 -2.19
C GLU A 6 13.91 -11.30 -0.69
N GLY A 7 13.23 -12.31 -0.15
CA GLY A 7 12.87 -12.34 1.24
C GLY A 7 11.69 -11.46 1.63
N HIS A 8 11.19 -10.65 0.70
CA HIS A 8 10.08 -9.74 0.99
C HIS A 8 9.07 -9.81 -0.16
N PRO A 9 8.13 -10.74 -0.12
CA PRO A 9 7.10 -10.82 -1.15
C PRO A 9 6.18 -9.61 -1.10
N CYS A 10 5.69 -9.22 -2.25
CA CYS A 10 4.65 -8.20 -2.34
C CYS A 10 3.31 -8.89 -2.10
N THR A 11 2.64 -8.54 -1.00
CA THR A 11 1.38 -9.17 -0.60
C THR A 11 0.29 -8.12 -0.49
N LEU A 12 -0.80 -8.34 -1.19
CA LEU A 12 -1.98 -7.49 -1.11
C LEU A 12 -3.13 -8.35 -0.63
N GLU A 13 -3.67 -7.99 0.53
CA GLU A 13 -4.85 -8.68 1.06
C GLU A 13 -6.11 -8.15 0.39
N GLU A 14 -7.29 -8.63 0.84
CA GLU A 14 -8.55 -8.26 0.19
C GLU A 14 -8.86 -6.77 0.33
N ASP A 15 -9.53 -6.23 -0.66
CA ASP A 15 -9.98 -4.84 -0.69
C ASP A 15 -8.87 -3.79 -0.53
N VAL A 16 -7.64 -4.14 -0.91
CA VAL A 16 -6.57 -3.15 -0.97
C VAL A 16 -6.73 -2.30 -2.22
N THR A 17 -6.55 -1.00 -2.06
CA THR A 17 -6.59 -0.05 -3.18
C THR A 17 -5.21 0.50 -3.41
N VAL A 18 -4.70 0.39 -4.63
CA VAL A 18 -3.40 0.92 -5.01
C VAL A 18 -3.59 2.04 -6.01
N GLY A 19 -3.18 3.23 -5.62
CA GLY A 19 -3.35 4.42 -6.44
C GLY A 19 -2.46 4.43 -7.67
N HIS A 20 -2.81 5.30 -8.60
CA HIS A 20 -2.07 5.46 -9.85
C HIS A 20 -0.61 5.80 -9.55
N ARG A 21 0.30 5.17 -10.25
CA ARG A 21 1.74 5.39 -10.11
C ARG A 21 2.31 5.07 -8.73
N ALA A 22 1.55 4.41 -7.89
CA ALA A 22 2.09 3.94 -6.62
C ALA A 22 3.04 2.77 -6.85
N VAL A 23 4.00 2.62 -5.95
CA VAL A 23 4.96 1.52 -6.00
C VAL A 23 4.88 0.75 -4.69
N VAL A 24 4.59 -0.54 -4.79
CA VAL A 24 4.61 -1.44 -3.62
C VAL A 24 5.71 -2.46 -3.89
N HIS A 25 6.85 -2.27 -3.25
CA HIS A 25 8.04 -3.08 -3.51
C HIS A 25 8.35 -3.96 -2.29
N GLY A 26 8.07 -5.24 -2.41
CA GLY A 26 8.37 -6.20 -1.34
C GLY A 26 7.69 -5.88 -0.03
N ALA A 27 6.48 -5.37 -0.08
CA ALA A 27 5.77 -4.87 1.08
C ALA A 27 4.43 -5.57 1.26
N VAL A 28 3.82 -5.39 2.42
CA VAL A 28 2.53 -6.01 2.76
C VAL A 28 1.48 -4.92 2.92
N CYS A 29 0.38 -5.06 2.19
CA CYS A 29 -0.79 -4.20 2.36
C CYS A 29 -1.91 -5.06 2.93
N GLU A 30 -2.32 -4.77 4.17
CA GLU A 30 -3.35 -5.55 4.84
C GLU A 30 -4.74 -5.11 4.38
N ALA A 31 -5.75 -5.92 4.73
CA ALA A 31 -7.10 -5.76 4.20
C ALA A 31 -7.63 -4.34 4.34
N GLY A 32 -8.25 -3.84 3.28
CA GLY A 32 -8.88 -2.53 3.28
C GLY A 32 -7.93 -1.34 3.27
N SER A 33 -6.61 -1.58 3.18
CA SER A 33 -5.67 -0.46 3.16
C SER A 33 -5.67 0.24 1.80
N LEU A 34 -5.13 1.46 1.80
CA LEU A 34 -5.06 2.26 0.58
C LEU A 34 -3.67 2.86 0.42
N VAL A 35 -3.07 2.59 -0.73
CA VAL A 35 -1.80 3.21 -1.12
C VAL A 35 -2.14 4.36 -2.04
N GLY A 36 -1.87 5.59 -1.61
CA GLY A 36 -2.21 6.79 -2.37
C GLY A 36 -1.43 6.91 -3.68
N MET A 37 -1.93 7.79 -4.55
CA MET A 37 -1.28 8.02 -5.84
C MET A 37 0.16 8.46 -5.66
N GLY A 38 1.06 7.81 -6.40
CA GLY A 38 2.48 8.15 -6.36
C GLY A 38 3.21 7.77 -5.08
N ALA A 39 2.54 7.11 -4.13
CA ALA A 39 3.20 6.67 -2.91
C ALA A 39 4.13 5.50 -3.19
N VAL A 40 5.14 5.35 -2.35
CA VAL A 40 6.13 4.29 -2.48
C VAL A 40 6.24 3.53 -1.17
N MET A 41 6.14 2.20 -1.25
CA MET A 41 6.41 1.32 -0.10
C MET A 41 7.65 0.49 -0.42
N LEU A 42 8.62 0.54 0.47
CA LEU A 42 9.87 -0.19 0.28
C LEU A 42 9.85 -1.54 1.00
N SER A 43 10.83 -2.38 0.68
CA SER A 43 10.88 -3.77 1.15
C SER A 43 10.74 -3.90 2.65
N GLY A 44 9.89 -4.82 3.07
CA GLY A 44 9.65 -5.08 4.48
C GLY A 44 8.72 -4.10 5.17
N SER A 45 8.20 -3.10 4.44
CA SER A 45 7.21 -2.19 5.02
C SER A 45 5.83 -2.83 5.06
N ARG A 46 4.97 -2.32 5.93
CA ARG A 46 3.63 -2.86 6.12
C ARG A 46 2.63 -1.74 6.31
N LEU A 47 1.52 -1.84 5.60
CA LEU A 47 0.40 -0.92 5.73
C LEU A 47 -0.74 -1.69 6.39
N GLY A 48 -1.13 -1.28 7.60
CA GLY A 48 -2.10 -2.01 8.41
C GLY A 48 -3.49 -2.01 7.83
N ARG A 49 -4.38 -2.77 8.45
CA ARG A 49 -5.76 -2.92 8.01
C ARG A 49 -6.47 -1.57 8.01
N GLY A 50 -7.09 -1.21 6.91
CA GLY A 50 -7.79 0.06 6.79
C GLY A 50 -6.88 1.29 6.89
N ALA A 51 -5.57 1.11 6.90
CA ALA A 51 -4.64 2.23 6.94
C ALA A 51 -4.50 2.88 5.57
N VAL A 52 -4.07 4.13 5.57
CA VAL A 52 -3.88 4.89 4.34
C VAL A 52 -2.47 5.44 4.31
N LEU A 53 -1.79 5.19 3.20
CA LEU A 53 -0.53 5.86 2.90
C LEU A 53 -0.87 6.99 1.92
N GLY A 54 -0.63 8.23 2.32
CA GLY A 54 -1.03 9.38 1.55
C GLY A 54 -0.33 9.50 0.21
N ALA A 55 -0.92 10.28 -0.69
CA ALA A 55 -0.35 10.49 -2.03
C ALA A 55 1.09 11.01 -1.92
N GLY A 56 1.97 10.45 -2.72
CA GLY A 56 3.37 10.86 -2.76
C GLY A 56 4.20 10.50 -1.53
N ALA A 57 3.64 9.81 -0.55
CA ALA A 57 4.37 9.42 0.65
C ALA A 57 5.34 8.29 0.38
N LEU A 58 6.39 8.22 1.20
CA LEU A 58 7.36 7.12 1.12
C LEU A 58 7.39 6.38 2.45
N LEU A 59 6.95 5.13 2.44
CA LEU A 59 7.06 4.27 3.61
C LEU A 59 8.36 3.48 3.50
N ALA A 60 9.28 3.78 4.39
CA ALA A 60 10.63 3.22 4.34
C ALA A 60 10.63 1.74 4.69
N GLY A 61 11.69 1.06 4.29
CA GLY A 61 11.84 -0.36 4.55
C GLY A 61 11.76 -0.67 6.04
N GLY A 62 11.01 -1.70 6.37
CA GLY A 62 10.82 -2.12 7.75
C GLY A 62 9.85 -1.29 8.55
N GLN A 63 9.32 -0.19 8.00
CA GLN A 63 8.35 0.62 8.72
C GLN A 63 6.94 0.07 8.58
N SER A 64 6.11 0.34 9.57
CA SER A 64 4.70 -0.08 9.55
C SER A 64 3.79 1.09 9.87
N VAL A 65 2.65 1.13 9.19
CA VAL A 65 1.56 2.04 9.53
C VAL A 65 0.53 1.24 10.31
N PRO A 66 0.19 1.64 11.54
CA PRO A 66 -0.79 0.90 12.33
C PRO A 66 -2.16 0.86 11.67
N ASP A 67 -2.99 -0.10 12.08
CA ASP A 67 -4.33 -0.26 11.56
C ASP A 67 -5.13 1.04 11.67
N GLY A 68 -5.83 1.38 10.60
CA GLY A 68 -6.73 2.53 10.59
C GLY A 68 -6.08 3.89 10.63
N MET A 69 -4.78 3.99 10.49
CA MET A 69 -4.07 5.27 10.59
C MET A 69 -3.68 5.80 9.22
N LEU A 70 -3.53 7.12 9.14
CA LEU A 70 -3.04 7.81 7.95
C LEU A 70 -1.60 8.22 8.17
N ALA A 71 -0.73 7.86 7.24
CA ALA A 71 0.65 8.30 7.22
C ALA A 71 0.92 9.11 5.96
N VAL A 72 1.67 10.19 6.10
CA VAL A 72 2.00 11.09 4.98
C VAL A 72 3.44 11.52 5.05
N GLY A 73 3.97 11.96 3.91
CA GLY A 73 5.28 12.59 3.84
C GLY A 73 6.40 11.65 3.39
N VAL A 74 7.61 12.21 3.31
CA VAL A 74 8.83 11.50 2.91
C VAL A 74 9.92 11.83 3.94
N PRO A 75 10.26 10.93 4.85
CA PRO A 75 9.65 9.63 5.11
C PRO A 75 8.26 9.78 5.71
N ALA A 76 7.42 8.79 5.50
CA ALA A 76 6.04 8.84 5.97
C ALA A 76 5.99 8.84 7.49
N ARG A 77 5.05 9.60 8.03
CA ARG A 77 4.78 9.68 9.47
C ARG A 77 3.29 9.58 9.70
N VAL A 78 2.89 8.86 10.73
CA VAL A 78 1.50 8.77 11.13
C VAL A 78 1.05 10.13 11.64
N VAL A 79 -0.06 10.64 11.09
CA VAL A 79 -0.54 11.97 11.47
C VAL A 79 -1.90 11.94 12.16
N ARG A 80 -2.75 10.97 11.85
CA ARG A 80 -4.06 10.83 12.47
C ARG A 80 -4.74 9.55 12.00
N ALA A 81 -5.93 9.29 12.52
CA ALA A 81 -6.75 8.19 12.02
C ALA A 81 -7.18 8.47 10.59
N ALA A 82 -7.25 7.41 9.78
CA ALA A 82 -7.58 7.55 8.36
C ALA A 82 -9.04 7.92 8.12
N GLY A 83 -9.89 7.66 9.09
CA GLY A 83 -11.31 7.92 8.94
C GLY A 83 -12.05 6.73 8.33
N PRO A 84 -13.36 6.89 8.10
CA PRO A 84 -14.19 5.79 7.57
C PRO A 84 -13.81 5.46 6.12
N PRO A 85 -14.12 4.23 5.66
CA PRO A 85 -13.80 3.81 4.30
C PRO A 85 -14.31 4.73 3.21
N ASP A 86 -15.39 5.46 3.46
CA ASP A 86 -15.95 6.36 2.46
C ASP A 86 -14.98 7.47 2.07
N ASN A 87 -14.11 7.86 3.00
CA ASN A 87 -13.10 8.87 2.67
C ASN A 87 -12.08 8.35 1.67
N ALA A 88 -11.81 7.05 1.73
CA ALA A 88 -10.90 6.44 0.78
C ALA A 88 -11.46 6.42 -0.63
N ALA A 89 -12.78 6.39 -0.77
CA ALA A 89 -13.42 6.34 -2.07
C ALA A 89 -13.03 7.51 -2.96
N ARG A 90 -12.68 8.64 -2.37
CA ARG A 90 -12.27 9.82 -3.14
C ARG A 90 -10.93 9.61 -3.85
N TYR A 91 -10.15 8.66 -3.40
CA TYR A 91 -8.82 8.41 -3.94
C TYR A 91 -8.79 7.28 -4.94
N VAL A 92 -9.95 6.69 -5.26
CA VAL A 92 -9.97 5.48 -6.08
C VAL A 92 -10.34 5.69 -7.54
N GLN A 93 -10.50 6.93 -7.98
CA GLN A 93 -10.93 7.18 -9.37
C GLN A 93 -10.02 6.56 -10.41
N GLN A 94 -8.74 6.48 -10.14
CA GLN A 94 -7.79 5.88 -11.06
C GLN A 94 -6.91 4.89 -10.33
N ALA A 95 -7.56 4.03 -9.56
CA ALA A 95 -6.86 3.08 -8.73
C ALA A 95 -7.30 1.65 -9.07
N VAL A 96 -6.44 0.71 -8.73
CA VAL A 96 -6.76 -0.71 -8.84
C VAL A 96 -7.16 -1.21 -7.47
N ARG A 97 -8.32 -1.83 -7.38
CA ARG A 97 -8.81 -2.41 -6.15
C ARG A 97 -8.71 -3.93 -6.20
N TYR A 98 -8.04 -4.48 -5.23
CA TYR A 98 -7.88 -5.92 -5.10
C TYR A 98 -8.90 -6.44 -4.12
N ARG A 99 -9.79 -7.32 -4.58
CA ARG A 99 -10.91 -7.79 -3.79
C ARG A 99 -10.81 -9.26 -3.48
N ARG A 100 -11.57 -9.68 -2.50
CA ARG A 100 -11.82 -11.06 -2.12
C ARG A 100 -10.72 -11.68 -1.30
N GLU A 101 -9.65 -12.10 -1.89
CA GLU A 101 -8.64 -12.84 -1.16
C GLU A 101 -7.28 -12.22 -1.33
N ALA A 102 -6.40 -12.53 -0.42
CA ALA A 102 -5.04 -12.04 -0.49
C ALA A 102 -4.36 -12.54 -1.75
N ARG A 103 -3.53 -11.71 -2.31
CA ARG A 103 -2.74 -12.05 -3.48
C ARG A 103 -1.28 -11.86 -3.22
N ARG A 104 -0.52 -12.85 -3.64
CA ARG A 104 0.92 -12.74 -3.71
C ARG A 104 1.30 -12.58 -5.17
N LEU A 105 1.91 -11.46 -5.51
CA LEU A 105 2.25 -11.18 -6.88
C LEU A 105 3.47 -11.95 -7.31
N PRO A 106 3.58 -12.24 -8.62
CA PRO A 106 4.73 -12.98 -9.11
C PRO A 106 6.01 -12.18 -8.95
N ASP A 107 7.13 -12.89 -8.99
CA ASP A 107 8.44 -12.30 -8.95
C ASP A 107 8.58 -11.30 -10.11
N PRO A 108 9.13 -10.12 -9.87
CA PRO A 108 9.30 -9.13 -10.92
C PRO A 108 10.13 -9.64 -12.08
N ALA A 109 11.05 -10.56 -11.83
CA ALA A 109 11.82 -11.16 -12.90
C ALA A 109 10.95 -11.94 -13.89
N GLY A 110 9.81 -12.40 -13.43
CA GLY A 110 8.85 -13.10 -14.28
C GLY A 110 7.93 -12.18 -15.00
N GLY A 111 8.01 -10.98 -14.75
CA GLY A 111 7.21 -10.28 -15.42
C GLY A 111 6.83 -8.97 -15.27
N GLN A 112 7.16 -8.47 -14.78
CA GLN A 112 6.56 -7.42 -14.80
C GLN A 112 6.80 -6.51 -15.24
N PRO A 113 6.53 -5.74 -15.62
CA PRO A 113 6.94 -4.49 -16.07
C PRO A 113 6.98 -3.48 -15.05
#